data_797fd0a355d94d8749e82305dd365eb5
#
_entry.id   797fd0a355d94d8749e82305dd365eb5
#
_cell.length_a   1.000
_cell.length_b   1.000
_cell.length_c   1.000
_cell.angle_alpha   90.00
_cell.angle_beta   90.00
_cell.angle_gamma   90.00
#
_symmetry.space_group_name_H-M   'P 1'
#
loop_
_entity.id
_entity.type
_entity.pdbx_description
1 polymer ?
#
loop_
_entity_poly.entity_id
_entity_poly.type
_entity_poly.pdbx_seq_one_letter_code
_entity_poly.pdbx_strand_id
1 'polypeptide(L)'
;MFLPAEIIAVVECFRPAFTRPTYEKMLELMVGTLLIRGRRTVAGALRGLGKDQETNWSKYHHVLNRAKWPGLEASRLLLTLIVTTFVPVGGIVTVAVDETLERRWSPRISKCGYWRDSRSSSKRMSVSSRGLRWLVFAVVVRVPWTAYELALPFLSILLTTPKVSAALGKPHRTTAEVTGRIVPWLRRTLAGYPIHLVGDHTYAVRELGRICQAHQVALIAPLRLNARLFEAPCRPREKRRGRPPVVGARLPNLNDVAMNPATRWQRSRVAWYGATSAIMDWTTGTALWYATGEPPLLVRWVLVRDPAGKYPTRAFFTSDPHLTPAQIVAGFVARWSLEVTYEESRAHLGIETQRQWSDKAIERTTPALFALFSLVVLMAHALSTDGHLPCRRTAWYAKTAPTFHDLLFLVRQAIWQQILFQTDDFSPDLRNISSPHFERLLAAVCY
;
A
#
# COMPACT_ATOMS: atom_id res chain seq x y z
N MET A 1 11.88 -27.91 4.66
CA MET A 1 11.70 -27.27 3.35
C MET A 1 12.98 -26.49 3.06
N PHE A 2 13.60 -26.76 1.94
CA PHE A 2 14.82 -26.10 1.54
C PHE A 2 14.46 -24.84 0.73
N LEU A 3 14.93 -23.70 1.16
CA LEU A 3 14.80 -22.42 0.48
C LEU A 3 16.20 -21.82 0.25
N PRO A 4 16.41 -21.00 -0.78
CA PRO A 4 17.64 -20.22 -0.94
C PRO A 4 17.95 -19.40 0.32
N ALA A 5 19.22 -19.27 0.66
CA ALA A 5 19.67 -18.56 1.87
C ALA A 5 19.18 -17.10 1.89
N GLU A 6 19.15 -16.46 0.74
CA GLU A 6 18.66 -15.10 0.54
C GLU A 6 17.16 -14.97 0.88
N ILE A 7 16.35 -15.95 0.49
CA ILE A 7 14.94 -15.99 0.83
C ILE A 7 14.74 -16.28 2.32
N ILE A 8 15.54 -17.20 2.89
CA ILE A 8 15.51 -17.49 4.33
C ILE A 8 15.79 -16.21 5.13
N ALA A 9 16.80 -15.44 4.76
CA ALA A 9 17.15 -14.18 5.43
C ALA A 9 15.98 -13.19 5.48
N VAL A 10 15.18 -13.11 4.42
CA VAL A 10 13.98 -12.25 4.36
C VAL A 10 12.87 -12.74 5.28
N VAL A 11 12.62 -14.06 5.34
CA VAL A 11 11.46 -14.58 6.06
C VAL A 11 11.75 -14.86 7.55
N GLU A 12 13.00 -15.07 7.92
CA GLU A 12 13.38 -15.42 9.30
C GLU A 12 13.06 -14.31 10.30
N CYS A 13 13.02 -13.03 9.86
CA CYS A 13 12.62 -11.91 10.70
C CYS A 13 11.20 -12.04 11.26
N PHE A 14 10.32 -12.86 10.64
CA PHE A 14 8.95 -13.09 11.11
C PHE A 14 8.83 -14.20 12.17
N ARG A 15 9.88 -14.97 12.38
CA ARG A 15 9.87 -16.08 13.34
C ARG A 15 9.36 -15.69 14.74
N PRO A 16 9.73 -14.52 15.31
CA PRO A 16 9.24 -14.12 16.64
C PRO A 16 7.72 -13.94 16.73
N ALA A 17 7.03 -13.71 15.61
CA ALA A 17 5.58 -13.52 15.57
C ALA A 17 4.79 -14.86 15.64
N PHE A 18 5.47 -16.01 15.57
CA PHE A 18 4.84 -17.31 15.44
C PHE A 18 5.44 -18.32 16.41
N THR A 19 4.63 -19.30 16.84
CA THR A 19 5.19 -20.54 17.41
C THR A 19 5.89 -21.34 16.30
N ARG A 20 6.93 -22.10 16.63
CA ARG A 20 7.69 -22.90 15.65
C ARG A 20 6.80 -23.73 14.71
N PRO A 21 5.81 -24.52 15.19
CA PRO A 21 4.95 -25.30 14.29
C PRO A 21 4.05 -24.46 13.39
N THR A 22 3.67 -23.24 13.84
CA THR A 22 2.85 -22.33 13.04
C THR A 22 3.70 -21.63 11.98
N TYR A 23 4.93 -21.26 12.32
CA TYR A 23 5.88 -20.65 11.40
C TYR A 23 6.23 -21.57 10.24
N GLU A 24 6.57 -22.83 10.53
CA GLU A 24 6.88 -23.84 9.51
C GLU A 24 5.73 -24.01 8.50
N LYS A 25 4.49 -24.12 8.99
CA LYS A 25 3.30 -24.22 8.11
C LYS A 25 2.98 -22.93 7.37
N MET A 26 3.26 -21.79 7.98
CA MET A 26 3.10 -20.49 7.32
C MET A 26 4.08 -20.36 6.16
N LEU A 27 5.35 -20.76 6.33
CA LEU A 27 6.35 -20.80 5.26
C LEU A 27 5.91 -21.74 4.12
N GLU A 28 5.43 -22.93 4.43
CA GLU A 28 4.91 -23.85 3.43
C GLU A 28 3.75 -23.25 2.65
N LEU A 29 2.78 -22.62 3.33
CA LEU A 29 1.67 -21.91 2.67
C LEU A 29 2.14 -20.75 1.80
N MET A 30 3.12 -19.99 2.25
CA MET A 30 3.69 -18.90 1.49
C MET A 30 4.36 -19.40 0.21
N VAL A 31 5.24 -20.38 0.32
CA VAL A 31 5.94 -20.97 -0.83
C VAL A 31 4.96 -21.61 -1.81
N GLY A 32 4.04 -22.44 -1.31
CA GLY A 32 3.01 -23.01 -2.16
C GLY A 32 2.12 -21.98 -2.85
N THR A 33 1.86 -20.83 -2.18
CA THR A 33 1.13 -19.71 -2.79
C THR A 33 1.94 -19.02 -3.87
N LEU A 34 3.25 -18.92 -3.72
CA LEU A 34 4.15 -18.38 -4.76
C LEU A 34 4.21 -19.30 -5.97
N LEU A 35 4.35 -20.61 -5.76
CA LEU A 35 4.53 -21.58 -6.84
C LEU A 35 3.27 -21.86 -7.64
N ILE A 36 2.08 -21.78 -7.03
CA ILE A 36 0.81 -22.05 -7.74
C ILE A 36 0.46 -20.90 -8.71
N ARG A 37 -0.08 -21.24 -9.86
CA ARG A 37 -0.55 -20.30 -10.89
C ARG A 37 -2.06 -20.03 -10.84
N GLY A 38 -2.84 -20.88 -10.22
CA GLY A 38 -4.31 -20.79 -10.16
C GLY A 38 -4.84 -20.03 -8.94
N ARG A 39 -6.01 -20.47 -8.46
CA ARG A 39 -6.68 -19.88 -7.29
C ARG A 39 -5.84 -20.03 -6.02
N ARG A 40 -5.71 -18.97 -5.25
CA ARG A 40 -4.97 -18.96 -3.99
C ARG A 40 -5.80 -19.58 -2.86
N THR A 41 -5.79 -20.89 -2.79
CA THR A 41 -6.45 -21.70 -1.74
C THR A 41 -5.40 -22.51 -0.99
N VAL A 42 -5.70 -22.94 0.24
CA VAL A 42 -4.80 -23.81 1.01
C VAL A 42 -4.50 -25.10 0.24
N ALA A 43 -5.54 -25.75 -0.30
CA ALA A 43 -5.35 -26.96 -1.12
C ALA A 43 -4.52 -26.71 -2.39
N GLY A 44 -4.68 -25.53 -3.00
CA GLY A 44 -3.83 -25.12 -4.12
C GLY A 44 -2.37 -24.99 -3.71
N ALA A 45 -2.08 -24.30 -2.61
CA ALA A 45 -0.72 -24.13 -2.10
C ALA A 45 -0.07 -25.49 -1.76
N LEU A 46 -0.82 -26.41 -1.17
CA LEU A 46 -0.31 -27.78 -0.88
C LEU A 46 0.03 -28.54 -2.15
N ARG A 47 -0.81 -28.46 -3.19
CA ARG A 47 -0.50 -29.05 -4.51
C ARG A 47 0.74 -28.44 -5.14
N GLY A 48 0.89 -27.12 -5.04
CA GLY A 48 2.11 -26.44 -5.54
C GLY A 48 3.40 -26.88 -4.84
N LEU A 49 3.27 -27.49 -3.64
CA LEU A 49 4.38 -28.07 -2.88
C LEU A 49 4.52 -29.59 -3.06
N GLY A 50 3.72 -30.23 -3.92
CA GLY A 50 3.70 -31.69 -4.03
C GLY A 50 3.13 -32.39 -2.80
N LYS A 51 2.34 -31.69 -1.96
CA LYS A 51 1.70 -32.24 -0.73
C LYS A 51 0.23 -32.59 -0.92
N ASP A 52 -0.14 -33.06 -2.08
CA ASP A 52 -1.52 -33.47 -2.41
C ASP A 52 -1.97 -34.73 -1.67
N GLN A 53 -1.03 -35.56 -1.22
CA GLN A 53 -1.28 -36.78 -0.38
C GLN A 53 -1.25 -36.48 1.14
N GLU A 54 -1.13 -35.23 1.55
CA GLU A 54 -1.12 -34.85 2.97
C GLU A 54 -2.49 -35.12 3.63
N THR A 55 -2.61 -36.14 4.42
CA THR A 55 -3.87 -36.53 5.09
C THR A 55 -4.30 -35.54 6.17
N ASN A 56 -3.35 -34.92 6.87
CA ASN A 56 -3.64 -33.92 7.90
C ASN A 56 -3.57 -32.48 7.33
N TRP A 57 -4.20 -32.25 6.19
CA TRP A 57 -4.23 -30.93 5.53
C TRP A 57 -4.96 -29.85 6.36
N SER A 58 -5.81 -30.23 7.31
CA SER A 58 -6.54 -29.30 8.18
C SER A 58 -5.62 -28.42 9.04
N LYS A 59 -4.40 -28.92 9.38
CA LYS A 59 -3.39 -28.16 10.13
C LYS A 59 -2.98 -26.85 9.43
N TYR A 60 -3.02 -26.81 8.11
CA TYR A 60 -2.71 -25.61 7.32
C TYR A 60 -3.86 -24.59 7.35
N HIS A 61 -5.10 -25.05 7.34
CA HIS A 61 -6.25 -24.17 7.58
C HIS A 61 -6.21 -23.58 8.99
N HIS A 62 -5.70 -24.32 9.97
CA HIS A 62 -5.59 -23.83 11.35
C HIS A 62 -4.63 -22.64 11.48
N VAL A 63 -3.60 -22.51 10.63
CA VAL A 63 -2.74 -21.31 10.58
C VAL A 63 -3.56 -20.05 10.36
N LEU A 64 -4.55 -20.12 9.48
CA LEU A 64 -5.38 -18.98 9.11
C LEU A 64 -6.57 -18.75 10.08
N ASN A 65 -7.24 -19.83 10.55
CA ASN A 65 -8.50 -19.68 11.25
C ASN A 65 -8.44 -19.93 12.78
N ARG A 66 -7.44 -20.62 13.32
CA ARG A 66 -7.34 -20.99 14.75
C ARG A 66 -6.08 -20.53 15.44
N ALA A 67 -4.92 -20.69 14.82
CA ALA A 67 -3.63 -20.36 15.44
C ALA A 67 -3.61 -18.94 16.00
N LYS A 68 -2.96 -18.75 17.14
CA LYS A 68 -2.78 -17.44 17.76
C LYS A 68 -1.46 -16.84 17.28
N TRP A 69 -1.53 -15.84 16.43
CA TRP A 69 -0.39 -15.01 16.04
C TRP A 69 -0.85 -13.57 15.80
N PRO A 70 -0.05 -12.60 16.25
CA PRO A 70 -0.40 -11.18 16.23
C PRO A 70 -0.13 -10.59 14.84
N GLY A 71 -1.19 -10.35 14.05
CA GLY A 71 -1.07 -9.80 12.70
C GLY A 71 -0.42 -8.40 12.69
N LEU A 72 -0.68 -7.57 13.71
CA LEU A 72 -0.07 -6.24 13.81
C LEU A 72 1.45 -6.32 14.06
N GLU A 73 1.92 -7.35 14.79
CA GLU A 73 3.34 -7.58 14.99
C GLU A 73 4.01 -8.06 13.70
N ALA A 74 3.39 -8.97 12.94
CA ALA A 74 3.87 -9.34 11.62
C ALA A 74 3.95 -8.13 10.67
N SER A 75 2.96 -7.22 10.74
CA SER A 75 2.98 -5.95 9.98
C SER A 75 4.11 -5.03 10.43
N ARG A 76 4.41 -4.97 11.73
CA ARG A 76 5.53 -4.19 12.28
C ARG A 76 6.88 -4.70 11.76
N LEU A 77 7.07 -6.02 11.79
CA LEU A 77 8.29 -6.66 11.28
C LEU A 77 8.47 -6.39 9.78
N LEU A 78 7.39 -6.52 9.00
CA LEU A 78 7.44 -6.23 7.57
C LEU A 78 7.75 -4.75 7.30
N LEU A 79 7.08 -3.82 8.00
CA LEU A 79 7.35 -2.39 7.89
C LEU A 79 8.82 -2.06 8.20
N THR A 80 9.34 -2.62 9.29
CA THR A 80 10.74 -2.43 9.67
C THR A 80 11.67 -2.95 8.58
N LEU A 81 11.44 -4.17 8.09
CA LEU A 81 12.25 -4.78 7.04
C LEU A 81 12.25 -3.94 5.74
N ILE A 82 11.07 -3.48 5.30
CA ILE A 82 10.97 -2.62 4.11
C ILE A 82 11.78 -1.34 4.29
N VAL A 83 11.62 -0.67 5.44
CA VAL A 83 12.27 0.61 5.70
C VAL A 83 13.77 0.45 5.84
N THR A 84 14.25 -0.55 6.57
CA THR A 84 15.70 -0.79 6.72
C THR A 84 16.38 -1.22 5.42
N THR A 85 15.62 -1.83 4.48
CA THR A 85 16.16 -2.26 3.18
C THR A 85 16.21 -1.12 2.17
N PHE A 86 15.17 -0.29 2.08
CA PHE A 86 15.01 0.64 0.95
C PHE A 86 15.05 2.12 1.32
N VAL A 87 14.96 2.48 2.60
CA VAL A 87 14.98 3.89 3.01
C VAL A 87 16.31 4.20 3.70
N PRO A 88 17.05 5.21 3.25
CA PRO A 88 18.28 5.63 3.92
C PRO A 88 18.03 6.02 5.39
N VAL A 89 19.02 5.87 6.24
CA VAL A 89 18.94 6.28 7.65
C VAL A 89 18.59 7.77 7.72
N GLY A 90 17.54 8.10 8.47
CA GLY A 90 17.03 9.49 8.57
C GLY A 90 16.26 9.96 7.33
N GLY A 91 16.12 9.14 6.30
CA GLY A 91 15.36 9.44 5.10
C GLY A 91 13.85 9.52 5.38
N ILE A 92 13.10 10.13 4.47
CA ILE A 92 11.64 10.27 4.59
C ILE A 92 10.96 8.93 4.28
N VAL A 93 10.14 8.43 5.20
CA VAL A 93 9.26 7.28 4.96
C VAL A 93 7.92 7.79 4.45
N THR A 94 7.66 7.61 3.16
CA THR A 94 6.36 7.93 2.56
C THR A 94 5.44 6.72 2.67
N VAL A 95 4.36 6.85 3.41
CA VAL A 95 3.31 5.84 3.60
C VAL A 95 2.09 6.24 2.78
N ALA A 96 1.82 5.51 1.70
CA ALA A 96 0.58 5.65 0.96
C ALA A 96 -0.54 4.88 1.66
N VAL A 97 -1.72 5.48 1.73
CA VAL A 97 -2.94 4.85 2.27
C VAL A 97 -4.06 4.99 1.26
N ASP A 98 -4.72 3.88 0.97
CA ASP A 98 -5.85 3.84 0.05
C ASP A 98 -6.73 2.62 0.33
N GLU A 99 -7.90 2.58 -0.26
CA GLU A 99 -8.88 1.52 -0.11
C GLU A 99 -9.03 0.70 -1.38
N THR A 100 -9.22 -0.60 -1.21
CA THR A 100 -9.52 -1.50 -2.33
C THR A 100 -10.66 -2.44 -1.99
N LEU A 101 -11.49 -2.75 -2.98
CA LEU A 101 -12.61 -3.67 -2.86
C LEU A 101 -12.21 -5.06 -3.35
N GLU A 102 -12.31 -6.04 -2.49
CA GLU A 102 -12.27 -7.47 -2.81
C GLU A 102 -13.69 -7.97 -3.00
N ARG A 103 -14.09 -8.31 -4.22
CA ARG A 103 -15.45 -8.79 -4.52
C ARG A 103 -15.64 -10.19 -3.97
N ARG A 104 -16.67 -10.37 -3.12
CA ARG A 104 -17.00 -11.64 -2.47
C ARG A 104 -18.51 -11.85 -2.41
N TRP A 105 -18.96 -12.98 -2.89
CA TRP A 105 -20.40 -13.25 -3.07
C TRP A 105 -20.99 -14.22 -2.04
N SER A 106 -20.16 -14.94 -1.29
CA SER A 106 -20.65 -15.98 -0.35
C SER A 106 -21.52 -15.36 0.75
N PRO A 107 -22.74 -15.87 0.98
CA PRO A 107 -23.60 -15.42 2.09
C PRO A 107 -22.99 -15.77 3.46
N ARG A 108 -22.10 -16.73 3.54
CA ARG A 108 -21.42 -17.18 4.79
C ARG A 108 -20.41 -16.15 5.34
N ILE A 109 -20.09 -15.09 4.57
CA ILE A 109 -19.14 -14.09 5.01
C ILE A 109 -19.91 -12.95 5.69
N SER A 110 -19.90 -12.94 7.03
CA SER A 110 -20.61 -11.98 7.87
C SER A 110 -20.18 -10.53 7.67
N LYS A 111 -18.91 -10.32 7.31
CA LYS A 111 -18.27 -8.98 7.17
C LYS A 111 -18.39 -8.36 5.78
N CYS A 112 -19.02 -9.05 4.82
CA CYS A 112 -19.30 -8.46 3.51
C CYS A 112 -20.34 -7.32 3.60
N GLY A 113 -19.99 -6.20 2.96
CA GLY A 113 -20.88 -5.08 2.74
C GLY A 113 -21.11 -4.80 1.27
N TYR A 114 -22.04 -3.86 0.98
CA TYR A 114 -22.19 -3.26 -0.35
C TYR A 114 -21.39 -1.96 -0.39
N TRP A 115 -20.53 -1.83 -1.38
CA TRP A 115 -19.61 -0.74 -1.52
C TRP A 115 -19.64 -0.19 -2.94
N ARG A 116 -19.46 1.11 -3.09
CA ARG A 116 -19.24 1.68 -4.41
C ARG A 116 -18.01 1.02 -5.05
N ASP A 117 -18.21 0.45 -6.21
CA ASP A 117 -17.17 -0.20 -6.99
C ASP A 117 -16.57 0.78 -8.00
N SER A 118 -15.41 1.31 -7.69
CA SER A 118 -14.74 2.30 -8.54
C SER A 118 -14.36 1.76 -9.92
N ARG A 119 -14.12 0.46 -10.04
CA ARG A 119 -13.75 -0.18 -11.33
C ARG A 119 -14.94 -0.34 -12.27
N SER A 120 -16.15 -0.49 -11.71
CA SER A 120 -17.39 -0.66 -12.48
C SER A 120 -18.22 0.62 -12.57
N SER A 121 -17.86 1.66 -11.78
CA SER A 121 -18.56 2.94 -11.77
C SER A 121 -17.96 3.90 -12.80
N SER A 122 -18.81 4.71 -13.41
CA SER A 122 -18.42 5.84 -14.26
C SER A 122 -18.84 7.17 -13.63
N LYS A 123 -18.54 8.30 -14.29
CA LYS A 123 -19.07 9.62 -13.87
C LYS A 123 -20.59 9.71 -13.93
N ARG A 124 -21.23 8.91 -14.82
CA ARG A 124 -22.67 8.92 -15.04
C ARG A 124 -23.43 7.85 -14.23
N MET A 125 -22.76 6.76 -13.84
CA MET A 125 -23.39 5.62 -13.19
C MET A 125 -22.54 5.13 -12.01
N SER A 126 -23.13 5.13 -10.81
CA SER A 126 -22.52 4.55 -9.62
C SER A 126 -22.96 3.10 -9.46
N VAL A 127 -22.02 2.18 -9.51
CA VAL A 127 -22.26 0.74 -9.31
C VAL A 127 -21.78 0.36 -7.91
N SER A 128 -22.62 -0.41 -7.20
CA SER A 128 -22.25 -1.00 -5.91
C SER A 128 -22.05 -2.50 -6.07
N SER A 129 -20.95 -3.01 -5.51
CA SER A 129 -20.64 -4.44 -5.48
C SER A 129 -20.56 -4.95 -4.05
N ARG A 130 -21.01 -6.20 -3.84
CA ARG A 130 -20.84 -6.88 -2.56
C ARG A 130 -19.40 -7.34 -2.39
N GLY A 131 -18.81 -7.09 -1.22
CA GLY A 131 -17.42 -7.48 -0.98
C GLY A 131 -16.86 -7.04 0.38
N LEU A 132 -15.57 -7.22 0.50
CA LEU A 132 -14.73 -6.83 1.63
C LEU A 132 -13.91 -5.60 1.22
N ARG A 133 -13.99 -4.53 1.98
CA ARG A 133 -13.23 -3.31 1.71
C ARG A 133 -12.01 -3.27 2.62
N TRP A 134 -10.85 -3.19 1.99
CA TRP A 134 -9.56 -3.19 2.67
C TRP A 134 -8.95 -1.80 2.64
N LEU A 135 -8.58 -1.30 3.81
CA LEU A 135 -7.72 -0.14 3.98
C LEU A 135 -6.28 -0.65 4.02
N VAL A 136 -5.47 -0.24 3.05
CA VAL A 136 -4.10 -0.71 2.88
C VAL A 136 -3.12 0.42 3.10
N PHE A 137 -2.09 0.15 3.92
CA PHE A 137 -0.95 1.01 4.14
C PHE A 137 0.27 0.39 3.46
N ALA A 138 0.95 1.16 2.64
CA ALA A 138 2.13 0.73 1.91
C ALA A 138 3.26 1.77 2.02
N VAL A 139 4.49 1.34 2.16
CA VAL A 139 5.66 2.22 2.03
C VAL A 139 5.95 2.42 0.56
N VAL A 140 6.03 3.66 0.11
CA VAL A 140 6.47 3.99 -1.24
C VAL A 140 7.99 4.07 -1.26
N VAL A 141 8.61 3.25 -2.07
CA VAL A 141 10.06 3.11 -2.16
C VAL A 141 10.58 3.23 -3.58
N ARG A 142 11.80 3.70 -3.71
CA ARG A 142 12.60 3.58 -4.93
C ARG A 142 13.49 2.36 -4.81
N VAL A 143 13.49 1.54 -5.83
CA VAL A 143 14.31 0.34 -5.90
C VAL A 143 15.38 0.50 -6.97
N PRO A 144 16.58 -0.12 -6.84
CA PRO A 144 17.70 0.14 -7.74
C PRO A 144 17.44 -0.16 -9.21
N TRP A 145 16.56 -1.12 -9.49
CA TRP A 145 16.32 -1.67 -10.83
C TRP A 145 15.17 -1.03 -11.61
N THR A 146 14.46 -0.06 -11.04
CA THR A 146 13.41 0.67 -11.77
C THR A 146 13.53 2.18 -11.58
N ALA A 147 13.04 2.94 -12.57
CA ALA A 147 12.93 4.38 -12.47
C ALA A 147 11.63 4.86 -11.79
N TYR A 148 10.67 3.94 -11.55
CA TYR A 148 9.40 4.24 -10.92
C TYR A 148 9.36 3.74 -9.47
N GLU A 149 8.50 4.35 -8.68
CA GLU A 149 8.32 4.00 -7.28
C GLU A 149 7.38 2.80 -7.13
N LEU A 150 7.67 1.93 -6.17
CA LEU A 150 6.82 0.80 -5.79
C LEU A 150 6.16 1.09 -4.44
N ALA A 151 4.87 0.79 -4.32
CA ALA A 151 4.18 0.78 -3.04
C ALA A 151 4.21 -0.63 -2.45
N LEU A 152 4.84 -0.81 -1.30
CA LEU A 152 5.01 -2.08 -0.61
C LEU A 152 4.04 -2.19 0.57
N PRO A 153 2.92 -2.93 0.45
CA PRO A 153 1.93 -3.09 1.51
C PRO A 153 2.54 -3.79 2.74
N PHE A 154 2.28 -3.22 3.92
CA PHE A 154 2.70 -3.83 5.18
C PHE A 154 1.54 -4.04 6.15
N LEU A 155 0.45 -3.32 6.00
CA LEU A 155 -0.73 -3.43 6.86
C LEU A 155 -2.00 -3.31 6.01
N SER A 156 -2.95 -4.22 6.22
CA SER A 156 -4.28 -4.15 5.61
C SER A 156 -5.35 -4.37 6.66
N ILE A 157 -6.33 -3.48 6.73
CA ILE A 157 -7.39 -3.47 7.73
C ILE A 157 -8.75 -3.60 7.04
N LEU A 158 -9.57 -4.53 7.51
CA LEU A 158 -10.92 -4.72 6.99
C LEU A 158 -11.86 -3.63 7.51
N LEU A 159 -12.45 -2.88 6.58
CA LEU A 159 -13.49 -1.91 6.86
C LEU A 159 -14.89 -2.56 6.79
N THR A 160 -15.79 -2.08 7.62
CA THR A 160 -17.19 -2.52 7.63
C THR A 160 -18.15 -1.37 7.36
N THR A 161 -19.27 -1.64 6.68
CA THR A 161 -20.35 -0.65 6.52
C THR A 161 -21.07 -0.41 7.85
N PRO A 162 -21.80 0.72 8.03
CA PRO A 162 -22.60 0.96 9.23
C PRO A 162 -23.53 -0.21 9.56
N LYS A 163 -24.21 -0.76 8.55
CA LYS A 163 -25.11 -1.92 8.69
C LYS A 163 -24.38 -3.17 9.19
N VAL A 164 -23.21 -3.48 8.64
CA VAL A 164 -22.39 -4.63 9.05
C VAL A 164 -21.83 -4.41 10.46
N SER A 165 -21.37 -3.20 10.78
CA SER A 165 -20.90 -2.86 12.12
C SER A 165 -21.97 -3.06 13.18
N ALA A 166 -23.19 -2.57 12.92
CA ALA A 166 -24.34 -2.75 13.80
C ALA A 166 -24.69 -4.23 14.00
N ALA A 167 -24.72 -5.04 12.91
CA ALA A 167 -24.97 -6.47 12.98
C ALA A 167 -23.90 -7.24 13.79
N LEU A 168 -22.67 -6.71 13.85
CA LEU A 168 -21.57 -7.27 14.65
C LEU A 168 -21.52 -6.72 16.08
N GLY A 169 -22.44 -5.85 16.48
CA GLY A 169 -22.43 -5.18 17.78
C GLY A 169 -21.23 -4.25 17.99
N LYS A 170 -20.67 -3.68 16.92
CA LYS A 170 -19.47 -2.84 16.96
C LYS A 170 -19.78 -1.41 16.50
N PRO A 171 -19.14 -0.39 17.08
CA PRO A 171 -19.26 0.97 16.56
C PRO A 171 -18.68 1.04 15.14
N HIS A 172 -19.41 1.70 14.26
CA HIS A 172 -18.90 2.00 12.92
C HIS A 172 -17.79 3.04 13.02
N ARG A 173 -16.76 2.88 12.18
CA ARG A 173 -15.66 3.85 12.05
C ARG A 173 -15.42 4.17 10.59
N THR A 174 -15.25 5.43 10.31
CA THR A 174 -14.86 5.93 9.00
C THR A 174 -13.41 5.55 8.68
N THR A 175 -13.04 5.59 7.42
CA THR A 175 -11.66 5.34 6.96
C THR A 175 -10.66 6.29 7.63
N ALA A 176 -11.01 7.57 7.76
CA ALA A 176 -10.16 8.57 8.40
C ALA A 176 -9.95 8.28 9.90
N GLU A 177 -10.99 7.85 10.64
CA GLU A 177 -10.90 7.46 12.04
C GLU A 177 -10.03 6.21 12.23
N VAL A 178 -10.17 5.21 11.35
CA VAL A 178 -9.30 4.01 11.39
C VAL A 178 -7.85 4.40 11.11
N THR A 179 -7.63 5.24 10.10
CA THR A 179 -6.29 5.76 9.77
C THR A 179 -5.69 6.52 10.95
N GLY A 180 -6.46 7.41 11.59
CA GLY A 180 -6.01 8.17 12.76
C GLY A 180 -5.54 7.30 13.93
N ARG A 181 -6.13 6.10 14.12
CA ARG A 181 -5.71 5.13 15.13
C ARG A 181 -4.38 4.45 14.80
N ILE A 182 -4.01 4.38 13.53
CA ILE A 182 -2.75 3.79 13.07
C ILE A 182 -1.59 4.79 13.17
N VAL A 183 -1.84 6.09 13.07
CA VAL A 183 -0.80 7.13 13.13
C VAL A 183 0.12 7.01 14.36
N PRO A 184 -0.38 6.86 15.61
CA PRO A 184 0.48 6.69 16.80
C PRO A 184 1.33 5.42 16.72
N TRP A 185 0.79 4.35 16.16
CA TRP A 185 1.51 3.09 15.97
C TRP A 185 2.63 3.24 14.91
N LEU A 186 2.36 3.92 13.79
CA LEU A 186 3.37 4.26 12.79
C LEU A 186 4.50 5.06 13.40
N ARG A 187 4.17 6.12 14.18
CA ARG A 187 5.18 6.97 14.82
C ARG A 187 6.08 6.19 15.78
N ARG A 188 5.51 5.29 16.59
CA ARG A 188 6.31 4.43 17.49
C ARG A 188 7.20 3.46 16.72
N THR A 189 6.69 2.85 15.65
CA THR A 189 7.44 1.88 14.84
C THR A 189 8.59 2.55 14.08
N LEU A 190 8.39 3.78 13.62
CA LEU A 190 9.33 4.54 12.80
C LEU A 190 9.92 5.73 13.55
N ALA A 191 10.32 5.52 14.84
CA ALA A 191 10.73 6.58 15.73
C ALA A 191 11.86 7.47 15.19
N GLY A 192 12.77 6.95 14.40
CA GLY A 192 13.92 7.68 13.85
C GLY A 192 13.71 8.32 12.48
N TYR A 193 12.49 8.27 11.92
CA TYR A 193 12.24 8.70 10.54
C TYR A 193 11.19 9.83 10.44
N PRO A 194 11.38 10.84 9.58
CA PRO A 194 10.29 11.68 9.13
C PRO A 194 9.25 10.84 8.37
N ILE A 195 7.96 11.05 8.66
CA ILE A 195 6.87 10.25 8.07
C ILE A 195 5.94 11.17 7.27
N HIS A 196 5.74 10.85 6.00
CA HIS A 196 4.70 11.43 5.16
C HIS A 196 3.57 10.40 4.98
N LEU A 197 2.36 10.70 5.45
CA LEU A 197 1.16 9.90 5.20
C LEU A 197 0.41 10.51 4.03
N VAL A 198 0.26 9.76 2.94
CA VAL A 198 -0.31 10.25 1.70
C VAL A 198 -1.61 9.52 1.38
N GLY A 199 -2.70 10.25 1.24
CA GLY A 199 -4.01 9.69 0.92
C GLY A 199 -4.74 10.45 -0.17
N ASP A 200 -5.89 9.92 -0.61
CA ASP A 200 -6.80 10.60 -1.51
C ASP A 200 -7.66 11.65 -0.77
N HIS A 201 -8.66 12.20 -1.45
CA HIS A 201 -9.57 13.19 -0.86
C HIS A 201 -10.39 12.68 0.34
N THR A 202 -10.54 11.36 0.53
CA THR A 202 -11.21 10.74 1.68
C THR A 202 -10.45 11.01 2.98
N TYR A 203 -9.13 11.16 2.89
CA TYR A 203 -8.24 11.45 4.01
C TYR A 203 -8.08 12.95 4.29
N ALA A 204 -8.66 13.82 3.45
CA ALA A 204 -8.67 15.26 3.66
C ALA A 204 -9.67 15.65 4.76
N VAL A 205 -9.38 15.24 5.98
CA VAL A 205 -10.19 15.44 7.18
C VAL A 205 -9.36 16.19 8.24
N ARG A 206 -9.91 17.30 8.78
CA ARG A 206 -9.20 18.15 9.75
C ARG A 206 -8.78 17.38 11.02
N GLU A 207 -9.65 16.50 11.51
CA GLU A 207 -9.33 15.67 12.67
C GLU A 207 -8.12 14.77 12.42
N LEU A 208 -8.08 14.09 11.27
CA LEU A 208 -6.92 13.29 10.88
C LEU A 208 -5.66 14.15 10.78
N GLY A 209 -5.76 15.34 10.20
CA GLY A 209 -4.65 16.30 10.12
C GLY A 209 -4.10 16.69 11.50
N ARG A 210 -4.98 16.94 12.49
CA ARG A 210 -4.58 17.24 13.88
C ARG A 210 -3.90 16.05 14.56
N ILE A 211 -4.44 14.83 14.36
CA ILE A 211 -3.79 13.62 14.88
C ILE A 211 -2.39 13.47 14.28
N CYS A 212 -2.26 13.68 12.96
CA CYS A 212 -0.96 13.63 12.29
C CYS A 212 0.02 14.69 12.85
N GLN A 213 -0.41 15.93 13.03
CA GLN A 213 0.42 16.97 13.63
C GLN A 213 0.86 16.62 15.05
N ALA A 214 -0.06 16.14 15.90
CA ALA A 214 0.24 15.74 17.27
C ALA A 214 1.29 14.63 17.36
N HIS A 215 1.40 13.81 16.33
CA HIS A 215 2.36 12.69 16.22
C HIS A 215 3.53 12.97 15.28
N GLN A 216 3.72 14.22 14.85
CA GLN A 216 4.82 14.57 13.92
C GLN A 216 4.82 13.72 12.64
N VAL A 217 3.65 13.52 12.06
CA VAL A 217 3.43 12.88 10.76
C VAL A 217 2.86 13.93 9.82
N ALA A 218 3.47 14.14 8.67
CA ALA A 218 2.95 15.05 7.66
C ALA A 218 1.84 14.35 6.85
N LEU A 219 0.59 14.76 7.03
CA LEU A 219 -0.52 14.33 6.16
C LEU A 219 -0.46 15.11 4.85
N ILE A 220 -0.47 14.42 3.72
CA ILE A 220 -0.55 15.00 2.38
C ILE A 220 -1.81 14.44 1.70
N ALA A 221 -2.72 15.31 1.27
CA ALA A 221 -3.92 14.90 0.56
C ALA A 221 -4.45 16.02 -0.34
N PRO A 222 -5.33 15.73 -1.31
CA PRO A 222 -6.01 16.76 -2.10
C PRO A 222 -6.89 17.63 -1.21
N LEU A 223 -6.89 18.93 -1.46
CA LEU A 223 -7.76 19.89 -0.80
C LEU A 223 -8.87 20.32 -1.76
N ARG A 224 -10.09 20.46 -1.25
CA ARG A 224 -11.18 21.01 -2.07
C ARG A 224 -10.92 22.48 -2.39
N LEU A 225 -11.17 22.91 -3.63
CA LEU A 225 -10.97 24.30 -4.06
C LEU A 225 -11.84 25.30 -3.27
N ASN A 226 -12.94 24.85 -2.68
CA ASN A 226 -13.82 25.64 -1.82
C ASN A 226 -13.55 25.43 -0.32
N ALA A 227 -12.40 24.91 0.06
CA ALA A 227 -12.01 24.72 1.47
C ALA A 227 -12.06 26.10 2.20
N ARG A 228 -12.60 26.09 3.43
CA ARG A 228 -12.66 27.29 4.27
C ARG A 228 -11.32 27.52 4.96
N LEU A 229 -10.54 28.41 4.40
CA LEU A 229 -9.23 28.80 4.88
C LEU A 229 -9.30 30.18 5.52
N PHE A 230 -8.52 30.38 6.57
CA PHE A 230 -8.50 31.60 7.38
C PHE A 230 -7.06 32.01 7.68
N GLU A 231 -6.87 33.28 7.93
CA GLU A 231 -5.64 33.83 8.49
C GLU A 231 -5.43 33.40 9.95
N ALA A 232 -4.21 33.52 10.42
CA ALA A 232 -3.94 33.43 11.87
C ALA A 232 -4.69 34.55 12.62
N PRO A 233 -5.19 34.27 13.84
CA PRO A 233 -5.89 35.28 14.60
C PRO A 233 -4.93 36.41 14.97
N CYS A 234 -5.30 37.64 14.65
CA CYS A 234 -4.59 38.83 15.10
C CYS A 234 -4.89 39.02 16.60
N ARG A 235 -3.86 39.05 17.43
CA ARG A 235 -4.05 39.40 18.84
C ARG A 235 -4.22 40.94 18.93
N PRO A 236 -5.39 41.45 19.31
CA PRO A 236 -5.54 42.88 19.48
C PRO A 236 -4.61 43.37 20.61
N ARG A 237 -3.97 44.51 20.41
CA ARG A 237 -3.14 45.19 21.43
C ARG A 237 -3.96 45.57 22.68
N GLU A 238 -5.27 45.77 22.51
CA GLU A 238 -6.19 46.12 23.57
C GLU A 238 -6.99 44.92 24.05
N LYS A 239 -7.21 44.82 25.39
CA LYS A 239 -8.06 43.80 25.99
C LYS A 239 -9.51 43.98 25.54
N ARG A 240 -9.97 43.17 24.58
CA ARG A 240 -11.40 43.11 24.22
C ARG A 240 -12.14 42.17 25.20
N ARG A 241 -13.37 42.57 25.59
CA ARG A 241 -14.29 41.69 26.31
C ARG A 241 -14.73 40.53 25.39
N GLY A 242 -14.76 39.30 25.92
CA GLY A 242 -15.24 38.13 25.24
C GLY A 242 -14.13 37.10 24.95
N ARG A 243 -14.54 35.96 24.36
CA ARG A 243 -13.62 34.87 24.00
C ARG A 243 -12.72 35.34 22.84
N PRO A 244 -11.40 35.15 22.93
CA PRO A 244 -10.49 35.48 21.83
C PRO A 244 -10.88 34.76 20.54
N PRO A 245 -10.72 35.40 19.38
CA PRO A 245 -10.98 34.77 18.09
C PRO A 245 -10.03 33.59 17.87
N VAL A 246 -10.58 32.46 17.39
CA VAL A 246 -9.84 31.24 17.12
C VAL A 246 -9.12 31.30 15.78
N VAL A 247 -9.64 32.11 14.83
CA VAL A 247 -9.11 32.33 13.47
C VAL A 247 -9.22 33.82 13.11
N GLY A 248 -8.44 34.27 12.16
CA GLY A 248 -8.49 35.62 11.61
C GLY A 248 -9.52 35.77 10.47
N ALA A 249 -9.24 36.67 9.53
CA ALA A 249 -10.08 36.88 8.37
C ALA A 249 -10.18 35.62 7.49
N ARG A 250 -11.36 35.47 6.87
CA ARG A 250 -11.53 34.38 5.88
C ARG A 250 -10.78 34.71 4.62
N LEU A 251 -9.98 33.77 4.16
CA LEU A 251 -9.25 33.85 2.88
C LEU A 251 -10.20 33.55 1.69
N PRO A 252 -9.90 34.07 0.47
CA PRO A 252 -10.59 33.68 -0.75
C PRO A 252 -10.53 32.15 -0.93
N ASN A 253 -11.56 31.59 -1.58
CA ASN A 253 -11.51 30.17 -1.95
C ASN A 253 -10.37 29.94 -2.95
N LEU A 254 -9.80 28.74 -2.96
CA LEU A 254 -8.71 28.42 -3.88
C LEU A 254 -9.15 28.47 -5.35
N ASN A 255 -10.45 28.29 -5.62
CA ASN A 255 -11.00 28.52 -6.95
C ASN A 255 -10.91 30.00 -7.37
N ASP A 256 -11.22 30.91 -6.45
CA ASP A 256 -11.13 32.35 -6.71
C ASP A 256 -9.66 32.77 -6.89
N VAL A 257 -8.75 32.18 -6.11
CA VAL A 257 -7.30 32.35 -6.28
C VAL A 257 -6.85 31.87 -7.67
N ALA A 258 -7.37 30.73 -8.14
CA ALA A 258 -7.03 30.17 -9.45
C ALA A 258 -7.46 31.09 -10.61
N MET A 259 -8.61 31.74 -10.46
CA MET A 259 -9.20 32.61 -11.49
C MET A 259 -8.72 34.06 -11.42
N ASN A 260 -8.08 34.48 -10.33
CA ASN A 260 -7.62 35.85 -10.15
C ASN A 260 -6.38 36.15 -11.03
N PRO A 261 -6.44 37.12 -11.97
CA PRO A 261 -5.31 37.46 -12.80
C PRO A 261 -4.08 37.96 -12.02
N ALA A 262 -4.28 38.51 -10.81
CA ALA A 262 -3.21 38.99 -9.95
C ALA A 262 -2.47 37.87 -9.21
N THR A 263 -2.94 36.61 -9.31
CA THR A 263 -2.27 35.48 -8.66
C THR A 263 -0.89 35.28 -9.27
N ARG A 264 0.13 35.32 -8.42
CA ARG A 264 1.51 35.04 -8.82
C ARG A 264 1.73 33.54 -8.91
N TRP A 265 1.96 33.06 -10.12
CA TRP A 265 2.26 31.67 -10.40
C TRP A 265 3.76 31.46 -10.58
N GLN A 266 4.28 30.39 -9.98
CA GLN A 266 5.64 29.94 -10.24
C GLN A 266 5.56 28.75 -11.19
N ARG A 267 6.46 28.65 -12.16
CA ARG A 267 6.52 27.56 -13.13
C ARG A 267 7.71 26.67 -12.84
N SER A 268 7.48 25.38 -12.72
CA SER A 268 8.56 24.40 -12.55
C SER A 268 8.19 23.05 -13.13
N ARG A 269 9.21 22.25 -13.35
CA ARG A 269 9.06 20.84 -13.65
C ARG A 269 8.78 20.07 -12.35
N VAL A 270 7.68 19.34 -12.30
CA VAL A 270 7.27 18.52 -11.14
C VAL A 270 7.16 17.07 -11.56
N ALA A 271 7.36 16.15 -10.61
CA ALA A 271 7.02 14.73 -10.81
C ALA A 271 5.53 14.61 -11.14
N TRP A 272 5.20 13.81 -12.13
CA TRP A 272 3.82 13.60 -12.55
C TRP A 272 3.57 12.11 -12.81
N TYR A 273 2.32 11.73 -13.04
CA TYR A 273 1.93 10.33 -13.19
C TYR A 273 2.73 9.59 -14.27
N GLY A 274 2.99 8.29 -14.05
CA GLY A 274 3.67 7.43 -15.01
C GLY A 274 5.19 7.64 -15.11
N ALA A 275 5.86 7.98 -14.02
CA ALA A 275 7.30 8.28 -13.97
C ALA A 275 7.74 9.41 -14.92
N THR A 276 6.80 10.22 -15.37
CA THR A 276 7.04 11.38 -16.21
C THR A 276 7.21 12.64 -15.38
N SER A 277 7.75 13.69 -15.97
CA SER A 277 7.73 15.03 -15.40
C SER A 277 6.87 15.93 -16.26
N ALA A 278 6.13 16.84 -15.64
CA ALA A 278 5.34 17.83 -16.34
C ALA A 278 5.72 19.25 -15.89
N ILE A 279 5.62 20.19 -16.81
CA ILE A 279 5.75 21.62 -16.47
C ILE A 279 4.39 22.06 -15.93
N MET A 280 4.38 22.53 -14.69
CA MET A 280 3.16 22.98 -14.00
C MET A 280 3.37 24.39 -13.44
N ASP A 281 2.30 25.18 -13.47
CA ASP A 281 2.22 26.40 -12.69
C ASP A 281 1.68 26.10 -11.31
N TRP A 282 2.27 26.66 -10.27
CA TRP A 282 1.81 26.47 -8.90
C TRP A 282 1.90 27.77 -8.09
N THR A 283 1.03 27.88 -7.11
CA THR A 283 1.08 28.89 -6.05
C THR A 283 0.81 28.22 -4.70
N THR A 284 1.28 28.80 -3.62
CA THR A 284 1.21 28.21 -2.28
C THR A 284 1.01 29.27 -1.20
N GLY A 285 0.46 28.83 -0.08
CA GLY A 285 0.35 29.64 1.12
C GLY A 285 0.14 28.77 2.34
N THR A 286 0.21 29.38 3.52
CA THR A 286 -0.18 28.77 4.79
C THR A 286 -1.49 29.38 5.26
N ALA A 287 -2.35 28.57 5.88
CA ALA A 287 -3.65 29.01 6.36
C ALA A 287 -4.14 28.12 7.50
N LEU A 288 -5.12 28.60 8.24
CA LEU A 288 -5.88 27.77 9.19
C LEU A 288 -7.08 27.18 8.46
N TRP A 289 -7.11 25.86 8.35
CA TRP A 289 -8.30 25.17 7.87
C TRP A 289 -9.26 24.94 9.04
N TYR A 290 -10.44 25.59 8.99
CA TYR A 290 -11.34 25.67 10.14
C TYR A 290 -12.81 25.43 9.78
N ALA A 291 -13.53 24.86 10.70
CA ALA A 291 -14.98 24.84 10.76
C ALA A 291 -15.44 25.15 12.21
N THR A 292 -16.60 25.80 12.32
CA THR A 292 -17.19 26.15 13.62
C THR A 292 -17.34 24.92 14.52
N GLY A 293 -16.94 25.05 15.76
CA GLY A 293 -17.01 23.97 16.75
C GLY A 293 -15.81 23.03 16.79
N GLU A 294 -14.84 23.15 15.87
CA GLU A 294 -13.62 22.35 15.84
C GLU A 294 -12.38 23.22 16.09
N PRO A 295 -11.29 22.67 16.63
CA PRO A 295 -10.01 23.37 16.63
C PRO A 295 -9.49 23.59 15.19
N PRO A 296 -8.85 24.73 14.90
CA PRO A 296 -8.25 24.99 13.60
C PRO A 296 -7.05 24.06 13.34
N LEU A 297 -6.83 23.75 12.07
CA LEU A 297 -5.67 23.00 11.61
C LEU A 297 -4.79 23.92 10.77
N LEU A 298 -3.55 24.14 11.19
CA LEU A 298 -2.56 24.85 10.36
C LEU A 298 -2.16 23.94 9.20
N VAL A 299 -2.29 24.45 8.01
CA VAL A 299 -1.95 23.74 6.76
C VAL A 299 -1.10 24.61 5.84
N ARG A 300 -0.22 23.97 5.09
CA ARG A 300 0.27 24.54 3.84
C ARG A 300 -0.55 23.98 2.70
N TRP A 301 -1.06 24.83 1.85
CA TRP A 301 -1.75 24.43 0.63
C TRP A 301 -0.91 24.75 -0.62
N VAL A 302 -1.08 23.95 -1.65
CA VAL A 302 -0.49 24.16 -2.97
C VAL A 302 -1.58 24.05 -4.01
N LEU A 303 -1.74 25.07 -4.83
CA LEU A 303 -2.62 25.09 -5.98
C LEU A 303 -1.78 24.87 -7.23
N VAL A 304 -2.16 23.90 -8.04
CA VAL A 304 -1.43 23.48 -9.25
C VAL A 304 -2.35 23.56 -10.44
N ARG A 305 -1.90 24.16 -11.53
CA ARG A 305 -2.57 24.14 -12.82
C ARG A 305 -1.62 23.72 -13.93
N ASP A 306 -2.17 23.09 -14.94
CA ASP A 306 -1.47 22.76 -16.15
C ASP A 306 -1.56 23.95 -17.13
N PRO A 307 -0.44 24.58 -17.51
CA PRO A 307 -0.48 25.68 -18.49
C PRO A 307 -0.96 25.25 -19.87
N ALA A 308 -0.86 23.96 -20.22
CA ALA A 308 -1.36 23.40 -21.47
C ALA A 308 -2.87 23.01 -21.40
N GLY A 309 -3.51 23.12 -20.24
CA GLY A 309 -4.93 22.83 -20.06
C GLY A 309 -5.32 21.34 -20.14
N LYS A 310 -4.36 20.42 -20.22
CA LYS A 310 -4.62 18.98 -20.30
C LYS A 310 -5.19 18.44 -18.98
N TYR A 311 -4.74 18.97 -17.85
CA TYR A 311 -5.16 18.55 -16.51
C TYR A 311 -5.94 19.67 -15.80
N PRO A 312 -6.99 19.32 -15.05
CA PRO A 312 -7.73 20.32 -14.28
C PRO A 312 -6.89 20.88 -13.14
N THR A 313 -7.14 22.14 -12.79
CA THR A 313 -6.57 22.76 -11.59
C THR A 313 -6.92 21.96 -10.35
N ARG A 314 -5.91 21.68 -9.50
CA ARG A 314 -6.04 20.91 -8.26
C ARG A 314 -5.34 21.61 -7.12
N ALA A 315 -5.90 21.46 -5.93
CA ALA A 315 -5.25 21.87 -4.71
C ALA A 315 -4.86 20.66 -3.88
N PHE A 316 -3.73 20.77 -3.20
CA PHE A 316 -3.22 19.82 -2.22
C PHE A 316 -2.93 20.55 -0.92
N PHE A 317 -2.91 19.82 0.19
CA PHE A 317 -2.47 20.36 1.46
C PHE A 317 -1.56 19.37 2.18
N THR A 318 -0.80 19.91 3.11
CA THR A 318 -0.09 19.14 4.12
C THR A 318 -0.37 19.72 5.51
N SER A 319 -0.39 18.83 6.51
CA SER A 319 -0.44 19.21 7.92
C SER A 319 0.91 19.69 8.49
N ASP A 320 2.00 19.57 7.71
CA ASP A 320 3.31 20.12 8.04
C ASP A 320 3.59 21.38 7.17
N PRO A 321 3.56 22.57 7.76
CA PRO A 321 3.76 23.82 7.00
C PRO A 321 5.19 23.99 6.46
N HIS A 322 6.16 23.17 6.87
CA HIS A 322 7.56 23.26 6.43
C HIS A 322 7.82 22.53 5.11
N LEU A 323 6.94 21.61 4.70
CA LEU A 323 7.10 20.91 3.43
C LEU A 323 7.02 21.87 2.24
N THR A 324 7.95 21.70 1.30
CA THR A 324 7.95 22.45 0.04
C THR A 324 6.80 22.04 -0.88
N PRO A 325 6.34 22.92 -1.77
CA PRO A 325 5.34 22.56 -2.78
C PRO A 325 5.70 21.36 -3.62
N ALA A 326 6.97 21.22 -3.99
CA ALA A 326 7.47 20.08 -4.76
C ALA A 326 7.32 18.75 -3.98
N GLN A 327 7.65 18.75 -2.68
CA GLN A 327 7.48 17.57 -1.83
C GLN A 327 6.00 17.18 -1.68
N ILE A 328 5.10 18.14 -1.55
CA ILE A 328 3.66 17.90 -1.43
C ILE A 328 3.13 17.24 -2.72
N VAL A 329 3.46 17.81 -3.88
CA VAL A 329 3.01 17.29 -5.18
C VAL A 329 3.62 15.90 -5.45
N ALA A 330 4.93 15.76 -5.26
CA ALA A 330 5.63 14.47 -5.45
C ALA A 330 5.06 13.38 -4.54
N GLY A 331 4.85 13.67 -3.25
CA GLY A 331 4.24 12.73 -2.32
C GLY A 331 2.86 12.27 -2.79
N PHE A 332 2.01 13.20 -3.23
CA PHE A 332 0.67 12.82 -3.73
C PHE A 332 0.75 11.96 -5.00
N VAL A 333 1.65 12.29 -5.93
CA VAL A 333 1.82 11.52 -7.18
C VAL A 333 2.33 10.11 -6.89
N ALA A 334 3.27 9.99 -5.94
CA ALA A 334 3.84 8.70 -5.52
C ALA A 334 2.79 7.69 -5.01
N ARG A 335 1.66 8.18 -4.43
CA ARG A 335 0.53 7.33 -4.01
C ARG A 335 -0.02 6.45 -5.15
N TRP A 336 0.07 6.90 -6.40
CA TRP A 336 -0.42 6.12 -7.55
C TRP A 336 0.20 4.74 -7.67
N SER A 337 1.42 4.56 -7.17
CA SER A 337 2.09 3.25 -7.13
C SER A 337 1.30 2.19 -6.35
N LEU A 338 0.44 2.59 -5.40
CA LEU A 338 -0.43 1.67 -4.66
C LEU A 338 -1.56 1.11 -5.54
N GLU A 339 -2.07 1.89 -6.48
CA GLU A 339 -3.08 1.42 -7.46
C GLU A 339 -2.47 0.34 -8.38
N VAL A 340 -1.23 0.55 -8.82
CA VAL A 340 -0.46 -0.45 -9.57
C VAL A 340 -0.25 -1.72 -8.73
N THR A 341 0.10 -1.57 -7.45
CA THR A 341 0.23 -2.72 -6.53
C THR A 341 -1.06 -3.53 -6.41
N TYR A 342 -2.23 -2.87 -6.39
CA TYR A 342 -3.52 -3.57 -6.38
C TYR A 342 -3.77 -4.35 -7.67
N GLU A 343 -3.42 -3.79 -8.82
CA GLU A 343 -3.55 -4.45 -10.12
C GLU A 343 -2.65 -5.68 -10.20
N GLU A 344 -1.36 -5.54 -9.92
CA GLU A 344 -0.37 -6.61 -9.92
C GLU A 344 -0.72 -7.73 -8.91
N SER A 345 -1.19 -7.35 -7.71
CA SER A 345 -1.60 -8.31 -6.69
C SER A 345 -2.83 -9.14 -7.11
N ARG A 346 -3.75 -8.57 -7.87
CA ARG A 346 -4.88 -9.31 -8.46
C ARG A 346 -4.42 -10.20 -9.60
N ALA A 347 -3.60 -9.69 -10.49
CA ALA A 347 -3.11 -10.42 -11.65
C ALA A 347 -2.22 -11.61 -11.25
N HIS A 348 -1.31 -11.41 -10.30
CA HIS A 348 -0.23 -12.36 -10.04
C HIS A 348 -0.29 -13.08 -8.69
N LEU A 349 -0.89 -12.47 -7.66
CA LEU A 349 -1.01 -13.07 -6.32
C LEU A 349 -2.41 -13.57 -6.00
N GLY A 350 -3.35 -13.45 -6.95
CA GLY A 350 -4.68 -14.06 -6.89
C GLY A 350 -5.59 -13.49 -5.79
N ILE A 351 -5.47 -12.20 -5.48
CA ILE A 351 -6.50 -11.49 -4.70
C ILE A 351 -7.84 -11.61 -5.44
N GLU A 352 -8.94 -11.82 -4.71
CA GLU A 352 -10.30 -12.17 -5.17
C GLU A 352 -10.48 -13.67 -5.54
N THR A 353 -9.42 -14.48 -5.52
CA THR A 353 -9.54 -15.93 -5.81
C THR A 353 -9.64 -16.82 -4.56
N GLN A 354 -9.49 -16.23 -3.37
CA GLN A 354 -9.56 -16.93 -2.07
C GLN A 354 -10.95 -17.52 -1.84
N ARG A 355 -11.01 -18.62 -1.06
CA ARG A 355 -12.24 -19.34 -0.76
C ARG A 355 -12.60 -19.40 0.73
N GLN A 356 -11.79 -18.77 1.59
CA GLN A 356 -12.05 -18.69 3.02
C GLN A 356 -13.35 -17.92 3.28
N TRP A 357 -14.09 -18.34 4.31
CA TRP A 357 -15.35 -17.73 4.72
C TRP A 357 -15.41 -17.43 6.23
N SER A 358 -14.53 -18.05 7.06
CA SER A 358 -14.47 -17.73 8.48
C SER A 358 -13.80 -16.37 8.71
N ASP A 359 -14.31 -15.61 9.66
CA ASP A 359 -13.89 -14.24 9.95
C ASP A 359 -12.38 -14.08 10.13
N LYS A 360 -11.78 -14.96 10.95
CA LYS A 360 -10.35 -14.94 11.23
C LYS A 360 -9.50 -15.27 10.00
N ALA A 361 -9.93 -16.23 9.18
CA ALA A 361 -9.22 -16.58 7.96
C ALA A 361 -9.29 -15.44 6.92
N ILE A 362 -10.43 -14.76 6.82
CA ILE A 362 -10.58 -13.60 5.96
C ILE A 362 -9.62 -12.49 6.40
N GLU A 363 -9.63 -12.12 7.69
CA GLU A 363 -8.79 -11.05 8.25
C GLU A 363 -7.28 -11.31 8.13
N ARG A 364 -6.88 -12.53 7.75
CA ARG A 364 -5.48 -12.95 7.61
C ARG A 364 -5.06 -13.21 6.17
N THR A 365 -5.94 -13.80 5.36
CA THR A 365 -5.56 -14.25 4.01
C THR A 365 -5.30 -13.09 3.08
N THR A 366 -6.21 -12.12 2.97
CA THR A 366 -6.03 -10.98 2.07
C THR A 366 -4.88 -10.07 2.53
N PRO A 367 -4.74 -9.72 3.82
CA PRO A 367 -3.53 -9.04 4.30
C PRO A 367 -2.23 -9.81 4.01
N ALA A 368 -2.22 -11.14 4.15
CA ALA A 368 -1.05 -11.96 3.83
C ALA A 368 -0.70 -11.92 2.33
N LEU A 369 -1.70 -11.88 1.43
CA LEU A 369 -1.46 -11.76 -0.02
C LEU A 369 -0.91 -10.37 -0.39
N PHE A 370 -1.39 -9.30 0.24
CA PHE A 370 -0.79 -7.97 0.07
C PHE A 370 0.64 -7.92 0.63
N ALA A 371 0.87 -8.49 1.81
CA ALA A 371 2.22 -8.60 2.39
C ALA A 371 3.15 -9.42 1.49
N LEU A 372 2.62 -10.46 0.82
CA LEU A 372 3.39 -11.29 -0.12
C LEU A 372 3.91 -10.51 -1.32
N PHE A 373 3.20 -9.47 -1.79
CA PHE A 373 3.72 -8.54 -2.79
C PHE A 373 5.04 -7.92 -2.32
N SER A 374 5.04 -7.37 -1.11
CA SER A 374 6.23 -6.75 -0.52
C SER A 374 7.35 -7.76 -0.28
N LEU A 375 7.00 -8.98 0.16
CA LEU A 375 7.98 -10.05 0.34
C LEU A 375 8.62 -10.48 -0.98
N VAL A 376 7.88 -10.56 -2.08
CA VAL A 376 8.43 -10.86 -3.42
C VAL A 376 9.46 -9.79 -3.82
N VAL A 377 9.17 -8.51 -3.59
CA VAL A 377 10.11 -7.43 -3.88
C VAL A 377 11.37 -7.52 -3.03
N LEU A 378 11.22 -7.81 -1.73
CA LEU A 378 12.34 -8.00 -0.80
C LEU A 378 13.18 -9.23 -1.15
N MET A 379 12.55 -10.35 -1.49
CA MET A 379 13.22 -11.58 -1.93
C MET A 379 13.97 -11.37 -3.24
N ALA A 380 13.34 -10.69 -4.20
CA ALA A 380 14.00 -10.36 -5.47
C ALA A 380 15.18 -9.42 -5.25
N HIS A 381 15.08 -8.47 -4.31
CA HIS A 381 16.20 -7.63 -3.91
C HIS A 381 17.35 -8.45 -3.30
N ALA A 382 17.04 -9.38 -2.40
CA ALA A 382 18.03 -10.24 -1.80
C ALA A 382 18.71 -11.19 -2.82
N LEU A 383 17.99 -11.61 -3.86
CA LEU A 383 18.50 -12.43 -4.96
C LEU A 383 19.22 -11.60 -6.06
N SER A 384 19.17 -10.27 -5.99
CA SER A 384 19.81 -9.42 -7.00
C SER A 384 21.34 -9.43 -6.85
N THR A 385 22.04 -9.38 -7.99
CA THR A 385 23.49 -9.19 -8.02
C THR A 385 23.76 -7.71 -8.31
N ASP A 386 24.46 -7.02 -7.42
CA ASP A 386 24.81 -5.60 -7.54
C ASP A 386 23.63 -4.66 -7.88
N GLY A 387 22.44 -4.99 -7.34
CA GLY A 387 21.21 -4.23 -7.60
C GLY A 387 20.62 -4.42 -9.01
N HIS A 388 21.17 -5.33 -9.80
CA HIS A 388 20.62 -5.68 -11.11
C HIS A 388 19.72 -6.89 -11.02
N LEU A 389 18.58 -6.81 -11.72
CA LEU A 389 17.63 -7.91 -11.86
C LEU A 389 17.45 -8.29 -13.33
N PRO A 390 17.33 -9.59 -13.63
CA PRO A 390 17.06 -10.03 -14.98
C PRO A 390 15.72 -9.44 -15.45
N CYS A 391 15.74 -8.83 -16.63
CA CYS A 391 14.56 -8.33 -17.30
C CYS A 391 14.30 -9.18 -18.53
N ARG A 392 13.16 -9.86 -18.59
CA ARG A 392 12.82 -10.69 -19.73
C ARG A 392 12.58 -9.83 -20.96
N ARG A 393 13.37 -10.08 -22.00
CA ARG A 393 13.27 -9.42 -23.30
C ARG A 393 12.87 -10.43 -24.35
N THR A 394 12.03 -10.02 -25.28
CA THR A 394 11.69 -10.80 -26.47
C THR A 394 11.99 -9.98 -27.72
N ALA A 395 12.09 -10.63 -28.88
CA ALA A 395 12.35 -9.93 -30.13
C ALA A 395 11.26 -8.89 -30.49
N TRP A 396 10.03 -9.09 -30.00
CA TRP A 396 8.87 -8.23 -30.25
C TRP A 396 8.51 -7.29 -29.08
N TYR A 397 9.16 -7.43 -27.94
CA TYR A 397 8.91 -6.57 -26.78
C TYR A 397 10.18 -6.36 -25.95
N ALA A 398 10.72 -5.16 -26.05
CA ALA A 398 11.91 -4.75 -25.30
C ALA A 398 11.46 -4.00 -24.02
N LYS A 399 11.54 -4.66 -22.88
CA LYS A 399 11.37 -4.01 -21.58
C LYS A 399 12.61 -3.19 -21.23
N THR A 400 12.38 -1.99 -20.67
CA THR A 400 13.46 -1.14 -20.18
C THR A 400 13.78 -1.37 -18.70
N ALA A 401 12.83 -1.95 -17.92
CA ALA A 401 12.98 -2.26 -16.51
C ALA A 401 12.16 -3.51 -16.15
N PRO A 402 12.56 -4.27 -15.11
CA PRO A 402 11.79 -5.39 -14.60
C PRO A 402 10.43 -4.94 -14.05
N THR A 403 9.39 -5.73 -14.31
CA THR A 403 8.05 -5.59 -13.74
C THR A 403 7.90 -6.49 -12.52
N PHE A 404 6.81 -6.34 -11.74
CA PHE A 404 6.53 -7.26 -10.62
C PHE A 404 6.48 -8.73 -11.07
N HIS A 405 5.99 -8.99 -12.28
CA HIS A 405 5.98 -10.34 -12.84
C HIS A 405 7.40 -10.91 -13.04
N ASP A 406 8.37 -10.09 -13.44
CA ASP A 406 9.77 -10.54 -13.56
C ASP A 406 10.38 -10.83 -12.18
N LEU A 407 10.04 -10.04 -11.14
CA LEU A 407 10.45 -10.31 -9.76
C LEU A 407 9.88 -11.63 -9.24
N LEU A 408 8.59 -11.85 -9.47
CA LEU A 408 7.92 -13.09 -9.08
C LEU A 408 8.50 -14.30 -9.82
N PHE A 409 8.83 -14.14 -11.09
CA PHE A 409 9.52 -15.18 -11.88
C PHE A 409 10.87 -15.53 -11.24
N LEU A 410 11.70 -14.55 -10.94
CA LEU A 410 13.01 -14.77 -10.31
C LEU A 410 12.88 -15.52 -8.98
N VAL A 411 11.96 -15.09 -8.12
CA VAL A 411 11.74 -15.75 -6.82
C VAL A 411 11.27 -17.20 -7.01
N ARG A 412 10.34 -17.46 -7.93
CA ARG A 412 9.88 -18.81 -8.26
C ARG A 412 11.02 -19.68 -8.79
N GLN A 413 11.82 -19.13 -9.71
CA GLN A 413 12.95 -19.82 -10.29
C GLN A 413 13.95 -20.25 -9.21
N ALA A 414 14.33 -19.34 -8.32
CA ALA A 414 15.23 -19.64 -7.22
C ALA A 414 14.67 -20.73 -6.28
N ILE A 415 13.36 -20.69 -5.96
CA ILE A 415 12.72 -21.72 -5.15
C ILE A 415 12.73 -23.08 -5.87
N TRP A 416 12.36 -23.12 -7.16
CA TRP A 416 12.37 -24.36 -7.93
C TRP A 416 13.77 -24.94 -8.10
N GLN A 417 14.76 -24.13 -8.39
CA GLN A 417 16.16 -24.58 -8.46
C GLN A 417 16.58 -25.24 -7.14
N GLN A 418 16.25 -24.61 -5.99
CA GLN A 418 16.58 -25.16 -4.70
C GLN A 418 15.86 -26.51 -4.42
N ILE A 419 14.59 -26.63 -4.80
CA ILE A 419 13.81 -27.87 -4.64
C ILE A 419 14.39 -28.96 -5.53
N LEU A 420 14.71 -28.65 -6.78
CA LEU A 420 15.17 -29.63 -7.77
C LEU A 420 16.60 -30.12 -7.52
N PHE A 421 17.51 -29.25 -7.04
CA PHE A 421 18.93 -29.61 -6.91
C PHE A 421 19.34 -30.12 -5.53
N GLN A 422 18.47 -30.04 -4.52
CA GLN A 422 18.78 -30.51 -3.17
C GLN A 422 18.03 -31.81 -2.75
N THR A 423 17.17 -32.35 -3.60
CA THR A 423 16.57 -33.66 -3.35
C THR A 423 17.52 -34.73 -3.88
N ASP A 424 18.08 -35.57 -2.97
CA ASP A 424 18.90 -36.75 -3.34
C ASP A 424 18.09 -37.78 -4.16
N ASP A 425 16.78 -37.62 -4.23
CA ASP A 425 15.84 -38.43 -5.02
C ASP A 425 15.72 -38.00 -6.50
N PHE A 426 16.72 -37.33 -7.05
CA PHE A 426 16.72 -37.01 -8.47
C PHE A 426 16.73 -38.32 -9.29
N SER A 427 15.60 -38.64 -9.89
CA SER A 427 15.55 -39.72 -10.89
C SER A 427 16.63 -39.47 -11.95
N PRO A 428 17.40 -40.51 -12.32
CA PRO A 428 18.42 -40.41 -13.37
C PRO A 428 17.91 -39.80 -14.67
N ASP A 429 16.61 -39.91 -14.93
CA ASP A 429 15.92 -39.43 -16.15
C ASP A 429 15.91 -37.90 -16.25
N LEU A 430 15.85 -37.16 -15.14
CA LEU A 430 15.93 -35.69 -15.17
C LEU A 430 17.34 -35.16 -15.45
N ARG A 431 18.39 -35.96 -15.22
CA ARG A 431 19.78 -35.61 -15.55
C ARG A 431 20.03 -35.60 -17.06
N ASN A 432 19.18 -36.24 -17.84
CA ASN A 432 19.29 -36.36 -19.30
C ASN A 432 18.57 -35.24 -20.06
N ILE A 433 17.89 -34.30 -19.41
CA ILE A 433 17.28 -33.15 -20.08
C ILE A 433 18.39 -32.17 -20.44
N SER A 434 18.49 -31.81 -21.72
CA SER A 434 19.46 -30.80 -22.14
C SER A 434 19.18 -29.44 -21.47
N SER A 435 20.22 -28.68 -21.15
CA SER A 435 20.13 -27.39 -20.48
C SER A 435 19.09 -26.45 -21.12
N PRO A 436 19.00 -26.30 -22.46
CA PRO A 436 17.98 -25.44 -23.07
C PRO A 436 16.54 -25.93 -22.88
N HIS A 437 16.31 -27.25 -22.78
CA HIS A 437 14.96 -27.79 -22.53
C HIS A 437 14.58 -27.62 -21.05
N PHE A 438 15.51 -27.82 -20.13
CA PHE A 438 15.32 -27.57 -18.72
C PHE A 438 14.97 -26.10 -18.45
N GLU A 439 15.71 -25.17 -19.05
CA GLU A 439 15.43 -23.73 -18.99
C GLU A 439 14.01 -23.39 -19.48
N ARG A 440 13.56 -24.00 -20.58
CA ARG A 440 12.20 -23.81 -21.11
C ARG A 440 11.12 -24.36 -20.17
N LEU A 441 11.33 -25.55 -19.58
CA LEU A 441 10.40 -26.13 -18.62
C LEU A 441 10.32 -25.25 -17.37
N LEU A 442 11.46 -24.82 -16.84
CA LEU A 442 11.53 -23.94 -15.67
C LEU A 442 10.84 -22.60 -15.97
N ALA A 443 11.07 -22.02 -17.14
CA ALA A 443 10.37 -20.83 -17.58
C ALA A 443 8.85 -21.04 -17.65
N ALA A 444 8.38 -22.15 -18.19
CA ALA A 444 6.95 -22.46 -18.30
C ALA A 444 6.27 -22.61 -16.93
N VAL A 445 6.98 -23.15 -15.94
CA VAL A 445 6.47 -23.32 -14.57
C VAL A 445 6.51 -22.01 -13.77
N CYS A 446 7.53 -21.17 -13.99
CA CYS A 446 7.72 -19.94 -13.24
C CYS A 446 6.89 -18.74 -13.77
N TYR A 447 6.57 -18.75 -15.07
CA TYR A 447 5.72 -17.74 -15.71
C TYR A 447 4.24 -18.09 -15.57
#